data_10582b871b84693e95ce8f86283d8cbb
#
_entry.id   10582b871b84693e95ce8f86283d8cbb
#
_cell.length_a   1.000
_cell.length_b   1.000
_cell.length_c   1.000
_cell.angle_alpha   90.00
_cell.angle_beta   90.00
_cell.angle_gamma   90.00
#
_symmetry.space_group_name_H-M   'P 1'
#
loop_
_entity.id
_entity.type
_entity.pdbx_description
1 polymer ?
#
loop_
_entity_poly.entity_id
_entity_poly.type
_entity_poly.pdbx_seq_one_letter_code
_entity_poly.pdbx_strand_id
1 'polypeptide(L)'
;QVPVWSEADGQDDIRWYEATRQTDGNYKVTVQVANHKNVTGLYNVHLYYVQNDGSQISVGGTQTKVTLSDPKADLAITGLNNATGSYDLVISNLIAPLGFKEVLVPTWSEKNGQDDIIWYKAAKQANGDYKVTVRSSNHKGDSGLYNSHVYLVDNDGKYIGLGGKQVTLDITKTQGT
;
A
#
# COMPACT_ATOMS: atom_id res chain seq x y z
N GLN A 1 -7.70 26.74 -18.09
CA GLN A 1 -8.04 25.31 -18.04
C GLN A 1 -6.88 24.47 -18.55
N VAL A 2 -6.74 23.28 -17.98
CA VAL A 2 -5.62 22.38 -18.25
C VAL A 2 -6.16 20.98 -18.51
N PRO A 3 -6.39 20.58 -19.77
CA PRO A 3 -6.67 19.20 -20.11
C PRO A 3 -5.41 18.36 -19.96
N VAL A 4 -5.57 17.21 -19.30
CA VAL A 4 -4.50 16.23 -19.04
C VAL A 4 -5.00 14.83 -19.40
N TRP A 5 -4.14 14.02 -20.01
CA TRP A 5 -4.43 12.62 -20.33
C TRP A 5 -3.13 11.79 -20.39
N SER A 6 -3.26 10.50 -20.12
CA SER A 6 -2.18 9.55 -20.39
C SER A 6 -2.10 9.20 -21.87
N GLU A 7 -0.94 8.83 -22.37
CA GLU A 7 -0.78 8.43 -23.77
C GLU A 7 -1.12 6.95 -24.04
N ALA A 8 -1.41 6.17 -23.00
CA ALA A 8 -1.54 4.72 -23.12
C ALA A 8 -2.64 4.29 -24.10
N ASP A 9 -3.82 4.90 -24.04
CA ASP A 9 -4.97 4.59 -24.89
C ASP A 9 -5.55 5.85 -25.54
N GLY A 10 -4.69 6.79 -25.93
CA GLY A 10 -5.07 8.07 -26.50
C GLY A 10 -5.65 9.02 -25.48
N GLN A 11 -6.80 9.65 -25.76
CA GLN A 11 -7.44 10.60 -24.87
C GLN A 11 -8.63 10.00 -24.09
N ASP A 12 -8.63 8.70 -23.87
CA ASP A 12 -9.73 7.98 -23.24
C ASP A 12 -9.91 8.28 -21.74
N ASP A 13 -8.87 8.85 -21.11
CA ASP A 13 -8.85 9.28 -19.72
C ASP A 13 -8.71 10.79 -19.54
N ILE A 14 -8.94 11.59 -20.63
CA ILE A 14 -8.77 13.04 -20.58
C ILE A 14 -9.65 13.69 -19.51
N ARG A 15 -9.01 14.56 -18.71
CA ARG A 15 -9.68 15.41 -17.73
C ARG A 15 -9.26 16.86 -17.88
N TRP A 16 -10.24 17.74 -17.74
CA TRP A 16 -10.05 19.19 -17.75
C TRP A 16 -9.98 19.70 -16.32
N TYR A 17 -8.81 20.20 -15.95
CA TYR A 17 -8.56 20.79 -14.62
C TYR A 17 -8.65 22.31 -14.68
N GLU A 18 -9.16 22.91 -13.61
CA GLU A 18 -9.04 24.33 -13.40
C GLU A 18 -7.75 24.64 -12.61
N ALA A 19 -6.94 25.53 -13.15
CA ALA A 19 -5.73 25.95 -12.48
C ALA A 19 -6.06 26.96 -11.37
N THR A 20 -5.55 26.71 -10.16
CA THR A 20 -5.75 27.56 -9.00
C THR A 20 -4.60 28.56 -8.88
N ARG A 21 -4.96 29.85 -8.79
CA ARG A 21 -3.97 30.92 -8.57
C ARG A 21 -3.35 30.80 -7.19
N GLN A 22 -2.02 30.86 -7.14
CA GLN A 22 -1.24 30.83 -5.92
C GLN A 22 -0.93 32.25 -5.42
N THR A 23 -0.44 32.37 -4.20
CA THR A 23 -0.07 33.67 -3.57
C THR A 23 1.08 34.37 -4.26
N ASP A 24 1.94 33.64 -4.94
CA ASP A 24 3.08 34.14 -5.74
C ASP A 24 2.68 34.62 -7.15
N GLY A 25 1.37 34.52 -7.47
CA GLY A 25 0.83 34.90 -8.78
C GLY A 25 0.87 33.80 -9.82
N ASN A 26 1.51 32.67 -9.56
CA ASN A 26 1.50 31.49 -10.43
C ASN A 26 0.19 30.73 -10.36
N TYR A 27 -0.04 29.84 -11.32
CA TYR A 27 -1.18 28.95 -11.34
C TYR A 27 -0.72 27.50 -11.19
N LYS A 28 -1.47 26.70 -10.42
CA LYS A 28 -1.15 25.32 -10.11
C LYS A 28 -2.32 24.39 -10.41
N VAL A 29 -2.01 23.25 -10.99
CA VAL A 29 -2.90 22.08 -11.08
C VAL A 29 -2.20 20.91 -10.39
N THR A 30 -2.95 20.14 -9.59
CA THR A 30 -2.49 18.86 -9.05
C THR A 30 -3.21 17.73 -9.77
N VAL A 31 -2.43 16.93 -10.48
CA VAL A 31 -2.94 15.76 -11.20
C VAL A 31 -2.69 14.51 -10.37
N GLN A 32 -3.73 13.70 -10.18
CA GLN A 32 -3.62 12.42 -9.51
C GLN A 32 -3.82 11.28 -10.52
N VAL A 33 -2.92 10.32 -10.50
CA VAL A 33 -2.96 9.14 -11.39
C VAL A 33 -4.27 8.36 -11.26
N ALA A 34 -4.84 8.33 -10.06
CA ALA A 34 -6.16 7.73 -9.81
C ALA A 34 -7.30 8.34 -10.64
N ASN A 35 -7.18 9.61 -11.04
CA ASN A 35 -8.14 10.26 -11.93
C ASN A 35 -7.96 9.86 -13.40
N HIS A 36 -6.88 9.17 -13.72
CA HIS A 36 -6.49 8.73 -15.06
C HIS A 36 -6.34 7.19 -15.09
N LYS A 37 -7.35 6.48 -14.58
CA LYS A 37 -7.44 5.01 -14.58
C LYS A 37 -6.23 4.29 -13.96
N ASN A 38 -5.48 4.97 -13.08
CA ASN A 38 -4.23 4.48 -12.49
C ASN A 38 -3.12 4.16 -13.52
N VAL A 39 -3.18 4.75 -14.69
CA VAL A 39 -2.18 4.54 -15.75
C VAL A 39 -0.89 5.29 -15.40
N THR A 40 0.24 4.65 -15.62
CA THR A 40 1.58 5.25 -15.55
C THR A 40 2.14 5.42 -16.95
N GLY A 41 3.17 6.24 -17.11
CA GLY A 41 3.79 6.49 -18.39
C GLY A 41 3.77 7.95 -18.78
N LEU A 42 3.69 8.23 -20.06
CA LEU A 42 3.73 9.59 -20.59
C LEU A 42 2.35 10.24 -20.44
N TYR A 43 2.33 11.44 -19.88
CA TYR A 43 1.16 12.28 -19.74
C TYR A 43 1.30 13.54 -20.57
N ASN A 44 0.24 13.89 -21.29
CA ASN A 44 0.12 15.13 -22.02
C ASN A 44 -0.62 16.16 -21.16
N VAL A 45 -0.09 17.36 -21.11
CA VAL A 45 -0.65 18.48 -20.36
C VAL A 45 -0.73 19.68 -21.31
N HIS A 46 -1.94 20.11 -21.62
CA HIS A 46 -2.15 21.31 -22.42
C HIS A 46 -2.68 22.45 -21.55
N LEU A 47 -2.42 23.67 -21.94
CA LEU A 47 -2.90 24.87 -21.29
C LEU A 47 -3.77 25.69 -22.24
N TYR A 48 -4.98 26.02 -21.78
CA TYR A 48 -5.90 26.90 -22.47
C TYR A 48 -6.26 28.11 -21.61
N TYR A 49 -6.19 29.27 -22.20
CA TYR A 49 -6.74 30.47 -21.64
C TYR A 49 -8.22 30.56 -22.01
N VAL A 50 -9.10 30.77 -21.04
CA VAL A 50 -10.54 30.95 -21.28
C VAL A 50 -10.87 32.43 -21.19
N GLN A 51 -11.40 32.99 -22.26
CA GLN A 51 -11.81 34.40 -22.33
C GLN A 51 -13.17 34.62 -21.66
N ASN A 52 -13.52 35.88 -21.43
CA ASN A 52 -14.79 36.25 -20.81
C ASN A 52 -16.02 35.83 -21.60
N ASP A 53 -15.88 35.67 -22.92
CA ASP A 53 -16.94 35.19 -23.82
C ASP A 53 -17.02 33.67 -23.88
N GLY A 54 -16.17 32.95 -23.11
CA GLY A 54 -16.12 31.50 -23.09
C GLY A 54 -15.25 30.88 -24.18
N SER A 55 -14.67 31.67 -25.09
CA SER A 55 -13.76 31.15 -26.11
C SER A 55 -12.42 30.68 -25.46
N GLN A 56 -11.79 29.67 -26.05
CA GLN A 56 -10.56 29.08 -25.59
C GLN A 56 -9.41 29.36 -26.54
N ILE A 57 -8.29 29.82 -25.99
CA ILE A 57 -7.05 30.02 -26.73
C ILE A 57 -6.01 29.05 -26.21
N SER A 58 -5.45 28.24 -27.10
CA SER A 58 -4.33 27.36 -26.76
C SER A 58 -3.09 28.20 -26.46
N VAL A 59 -2.52 28.00 -25.28
CA VAL A 59 -1.30 28.70 -24.85
C VAL A 59 -0.07 27.85 -25.11
N GLY A 60 -0.19 26.53 -24.97
CA GLY A 60 0.90 25.59 -25.16
C GLY A 60 0.63 24.25 -24.49
N GLY A 61 1.61 23.36 -24.54
CA GLY A 61 1.53 22.06 -23.91
C GLY A 61 2.91 21.57 -23.52
N THR A 62 2.91 20.58 -22.63
CA THR A 62 4.09 19.84 -22.19
C THR A 62 3.75 18.39 -21.98
N GLN A 63 4.77 17.58 -21.87
CA GLN A 63 4.66 16.16 -21.52
C GLN A 63 5.48 15.88 -20.27
N THR A 64 5.01 14.96 -19.46
CA THR A 64 5.76 14.45 -18.30
C THR A 64 5.59 12.96 -18.17
N LYS A 65 6.67 12.26 -17.76
CA LYS A 65 6.60 10.83 -17.48
C LYS A 65 6.25 10.61 -16.02
N VAL A 66 5.14 9.95 -15.78
CA VAL A 66 4.69 9.55 -14.45
C VAL A 66 5.13 8.12 -14.18
N THR A 67 5.90 7.94 -13.12
CA THR A 67 6.32 6.62 -12.60
C THR A 67 5.90 6.51 -11.14
N LEU A 68 5.44 5.33 -10.74
CA LEU A 68 5.13 5.03 -9.36
C LEU A 68 6.12 3.99 -8.83
N SER A 69 6.48 4.11 -7.56
CA SER A 69 7.26 3.07 -6.89
C SER A 69 6.40 1.83 -6.65
N ASP A 70 7.05 0.67 -6.62
CA ASP A 70 6.39 -0.55 -6.16
C ASP A 70 5.93 -0.40 -4.70
N PRO A 71 4.84 -1.07 -4.32
CA PRO A 71 4.43 -1.16 -2.92
C PRO A 71 5.55 -1.77 -2.07
N LYS A 72 5.79 -1.17 -0.91
CA LYS A 72 6.82 -1.63 0.05
C LYS A 72 6.46 -1.25 1.47
N ALA A 73 7.04 -1.96 2.43
CA ALA A 73 6.92 -1.67 3.86
C ALA A 73 8.15 -2.14 4.61
N ASP A 74 8.34 -1.64 5.83
CA ASP A 74 9.28 -2.18 6.79
C ASP A 74 8.57 -3.17 7.70
N LEU A 75 9.21 -4.32 7.99
CA LEU A 75 8.65 -5.39 8.79
C LEU A 75 9.51 -5.64 10.03
N ALA A 76 8.88 -5.68 11.20
CA ALA A 76 9.56 -5.96 12.46
C ALA A 76 8.76 -6.92 13.34
N ILE A 77 9.47 -7.85 13.99
CA ILE A 77 8.92 -8.63 15.09
C ILE A 77 9.16 -7.86 16.38
N THR A 78 8.11 -7.72 17.19
CA THR A 78 8.14 -7.05 18.49
C THR A 78 7.33 -7.86 19.51
N GLY A 79 7.45 -7.52 20.78
CA GLY A 79 6.63 -8.11 21.83
C GLY A 79 6.74 -9.62 21.95
N LEU A 80 7.90 -10.21 21.59
CA LEU A 80 8.14 -11.65 21.73
C LEU A 80 8.01 -12.04 23.21
N ASN A 81 7.09 -12.98 23.46
CA ASN A 81 6.81 -13.46 24.82
C ASN A 81 6.67 -14.99 24.81
N ASN A 82 7.72 -15.66 25.24
CA ASN A 82 7.77 -17.12 25.31
C ASN A 82 6.83 -17.71 26.38
N ALA A 83 6.56 -16.95 27.47
CA ALA A 83 5.66 -17.42 28.52
C ALA A 83 4.20 -17.50 28.06
N THR A 84 3.77 -16.59 27.19
CA THR A 84 2.43 -16.58 26.61
C THR A 84 2.39 -17.19 25.21
N GLY A 85 3.55 -17.52 24.62
CA GLY A 85 3.64 -18.03 23.26
C GLY A 85 3.12 -17.05 22.23
N SER A 86 3.56 -15.79 22.27
CA SER A 86 3.05 -14.75 21.40
C SER A 86 4.11 -13.77 20.91
N TYR A 87 3.84 -13.13 19.78
CA TYR A 87 4.62 -12.01 19.25
C TYR A 87 3.75 -11.08 18.42
N ASP A 88 4.21 -9.87 18.19
CA ASP A 88 3.61 -8.93 17.26
C ASP A 88 4.46 -8.82 15.98
N LEU A 89 3.83 -8.86 14.82
CA LEU A 89 4.41 -8.42 13.55
C LEU A 89 3.92 -7.01 13.26
N VAL A 90 4.84 -6.06 13.23
CA VAL A 90 4.58 -4.65 12.90
C VAL A 90 5.02 -4.37 11.47
N ILE A 91 4.15 -3.72 10.73
CA ILE A 91 4.32 -3.31 9.34
C ILE A 91 4.26 -1.79 9.33
N SER A 92 5.40 -1.16 9.13
CA SER A 92 5.56 0.30 9.17
C SER A 92 6.03 0.86 7.83
N ASN A 93 5.99 2.19 7.67
CA ASN A 93 6.42 2.88 6.45
C ASN A 93 5.81 2.29 5.17
N LEU A 94 4.53 1.86 5.25
CA LEU A 94 3.83 1.26 4.11
C LEU A 94 3.60 2.31 3.03
N ILE A 95 4.18 2.06 1.86
CA ILE A 95 3.99 2.84 0.64
C ILE A 95 3.19 1.99 -0.35
N ALA A 96 2.05 2.50 -0.77
CA ALA A 96 1.20 1.91 -1.80
C ALA A 96 0.58 3.04 -2.65
N PRO A 97 1.28 3.48 -3.72
CA PRO A 97 0.92 4.70 -4.45
C PRO A 97 -0.48 4.69 -5.07
N LEU A 98 -0.99 3.52 -5.43
CA LEU A 98 -2.33 3.34 -5.99
C LEU A 98 -3.40 3.00 -4.94
N GLY A 99 -3.03 3.04 -3.65
CA GLY A 99 -3.89 2.60 -2.56
C GLY A 99 -3.96 1.07 -2.45
N PHE A 100 -4.72 0.60 -1.49
CA PHE A 100 -4.92 -0.83 -1.24
C PHE A 100 -6.19 -1.04 -0.41
N LYS A 101 -6.66 -2.27 -0.42
CA LYS A 101 -7.87 -2.69 0.28
C LYS A 101 -7.57 -3.16 1.70
N GLU A 102 -6.55 -4.01 1.86
CA GLU A 102 -6.16 -4.59 3.14
C GLU A 102 -4.73 -5.14 3.12
N VAL A 103 -4.20 -5.41 4.32
CA VAL A 103 -2.93 -6.10 4.52
C VAL A 103 -3.20 -7.43 5.19
N LEU A 104 -2.75 -8.52 4.57
CA LEU A 104 -2.91 -9.89 5.05
C LEU A 104 -1.56 -10.51 5.42
N VAL A 105 -1.58 -11.30 6.47
CA VAL A 105 -0.39 -11.93 7.03
C VAL A 105 -0.63 -13.41 7.25
N PRO A 106 -0.43 -14.27 6.22
CA PRO A 106 -0.40 -15.71 6.44
C PRO A 106 0.78 -16.06 7.35
N THR A 107 0.44 -16.79 8.40
CA THR A 107 1.41 -17.23 9.43
C THR A 107 1.21 -18.71 9.74
N TRP A 108 2.30 -19.43 9.92
CA TRP A 108 2.31 -20.85 10.28
C TRP A 108 3.54 -21.21 11.13
N SER A 109 3.45 -22.31 11.89
CA SER A 109 4.60 -22.94 12.51
C SER A 109 5.29 -23.88 11.53
N GLU A 110 6.60 -24.04 11.63
CA GLU A 110 7.36 -24.98 10.76
C GLU A 110 7.21 -26.45 11.17
N LYS A 111 6.57 -26.73 12.29
CA LYS A 111 6.58 -28.08 12.90
C LYS A 111 6.04 -29.18 11.96
N ASN A 112 4.98 -28.90 11.23
CA ASN A 112 4.39 -29.85 10.28
C ASN A 112 4.09 -29.17 8.93
N GLY A 113 4.95 -28.24 8.50
CA GLY A 113 4.73 -27.42 7.32
C GLY A 113 3.63 -26.39 7.54
N GLN A 114 2.75 -26.19 6.56
CA GLN A 114 1.70 -25.17 6.60
C GLN A 114 0.34 -25.73 7.08
N ASP A 115 0.34 -26.78 7.90
CA ASP A 115 -0.87 -27.47 8.35
C ASP A 115 -1.71 -26.66 9.35
N ASP A 116 -1.14 -25.56 9.87
CA ASP A 116 -1.75 -24.64 10.82
C ASP A 116 -1.83 -23.19 10.30
N ILE A 117 -1.67 -22.99 8.98
CA ILE A 117 -1.64 -21.65 8.38
C ILE A 117 -2.92 -20.87 8.65
N ILE A 118 -2.74 -19.64 9.16
CA ILE A 118 -3.83 -18.68 9.36
C ILE A 118 -3.50 -17.38 8.61
N TRP A 119 -4.46 -16.89 7.87
CA TRP A 119 -4.39 -15.59 7.19
C TRP A 119 -4.94 -14.49 8.09
N TYR A 120 -4.05 -13.82 8.82
CA TYR A 120 -4.44 -12.71 9.67
C TYR A 120 -4.66 -11.45 8.85
N LYS A 121 -5.70 -10.68 9.19
CA LYS A 121 -5.86 -9.32 8.72
C LYS A 121 -5.14 -8.36 9.66
N ALA A 122 -4.18 -7.60 9.15
CA ALA A 122 -3.44 -6.64 9.96
C ALA A 122 -4.31 -5.43 10.33
N ALA A 123 -4.30 -5.09 11.62
CA ALA A 123 -5.05 -3.97 12.14
C ALA A 123 -4.24 -2.66 12.05
N LYS A 124 -4.85 -1.61 11.48
CA LYS A 124 -4.24 -0.28 11.44
C LYS A 124 -4.17 0.30 12.84
N GLN A 125 -3.00 0.82 13.20
CA GLN A 125 -2.72 1.46 14.48
C GLN A 125 -2.91 2.98 14.41
N ALA A 126 -3.00 3.64 15.56
CA ALA A 126 -3.17 5.09 15.64
C ALA A 126 -1.99 5.89 15.03
N ASN A 127 -0.78 5.31 15.04
CA ASN A 127 0.42 5.91 14.43
C ASN A 127 0.51 5.68 12.91
N GLY A 128 -0.45 4.97 12.32
CA GLY A 128 -0.49 4.67 10.90
C GLY A 128 0.11 3.32 10.50
N ASP A 129 0.84 2.64 11.39
CA ASP A 129 1.36 1.29 11.16
C ASP A 129 0.24 0.25 11.11
N TYR A 130 0.58 -0.94 10.65
CA TYR A 130 -0.29 -2.11 10.72
C TYR A 130 0.33 -3.17 11.63
N LYS A 131 -0.51 -3.90 12.36
CA LYS A 131 -0.05 -4.89 13.33
C LYS A 131 -0.89 -6.15 13.30
N VAL A 132 -0.21 -7.29 13.47
CA VAL A 132 -0.82 -8.58 13.77
C VAL A 132 -0.21 -9.11 15.07
N THR A 133 -1.04 -9.58 15.99
CA THR A 133 -0.60 -10.35 17.16
C THR A 133 -0.81 -11.83 16.86
N VAL A 134 0.28 -12.57 16.80
CA VAL A 134 0.29 -14.03 16.62
C VAL A 134 0.37 -14.71 17.98
N ARG A 135 -0.45 -15.73 18.18
CA ARG A 135 -0.46 -16.57 19.39
C ARG A 135 -0.32 -18.04 19.01
N SER A 136 0.59 -18.73 19.63
CA SER A 136 0.79 -20.17 19.41
C SER A 136 -0.47 -21.00 19.64
N SER A 137 -1.36 -20.56 20.56
CA SER A 137 -2.65 -21.22 20.79
C SER A 137 -3.54 -21.28 19.56
N ASN A 138 -3.36 -20.38 18.60
CA ASN A 138 -4.05 -20.42 17.30
C ASN A 138 -3.36 -21.36 16.31
N HIS A 139 -2.13 -21.76 16.60
CA HIS A 139 -1.27 -22.64 15.79
C HIS A 139 -0.96 -23.94 16.55
N LYS A 140 -2.01 -24.62 16.99
CA LYS A 140 -1.94 -25.92 17.71
C LYS A 140 -1.08 -25.91 18.98
N GLY A 141 -0.72 -24.73 19.49
CA GLY A 141 0.18 -24.59 20.66
C GLY A 141 1.63 -24.97 20.36
N ASP A 142 2.04 -24.93 19.11
CA ASP A 142 3.37 -25.34 18.69
C ASP A 142 4.46 -24.38 19.19
N SER A 143 5.58 -24.97 19.64
CA SER A 143 6.82 -24.29 19.93
C SER A 143 7.78 -24.48 18.77
N GLY A 144 8.61 -23.49 18.47
CA GLY A 144 9.60 -23.55 17.40
C GLY A 144 9.52 -22.36 16.44
N LEU A 145 9.98 -22.57 15.23
CA LEU A 145 10.06 -21.53 14.21
C LEU A 145 8.67 -21.20 13.62
N TYR A 146 8.36 -19.93 13.58
CA TYR A 146 7.16 -19.38 12.93
C TYR A 146 7.55 -18.53 11.72
N ASN A 147 6.79 -18.68 10.65
CA ASN A 147 6.90 -17.87 9.44
C ASN A 147 5.68 -16.97 9.32
N SER A 148 5.90 -15.70 9.05
CA SER A 148 4.86 -14.74 8.74
C SER A 148 5.21 -14.02 7.44
N HIS A 149 4.42 -14.21 6.40
CA HIS A 149 4.52 -13.44 5.16
C HIS A 149 3.56 -12.27 5.19
N VAL A 150 3.86 -11.21 4.45
CA VAL A 150 3.02 -10.02 4.38
C VAL A 150 2.62 -9.77 2.94
N TYR A 151 1.31 -9.66 2.72
CA TYR A 151 0.72 -9.32 1.43
C TYR A 151 -0.15 -8.09 1.56
N LEU A 152 0.03 -7.19 0.61
CA LEU A 152 -0.92 -6.11 0.36
C LEU A 152 -1.93 -6.61 -0.67
N VAL A 153 -3.21 -6.40 -0.41
CA VAL A 153 -4.28 -6.66 -1.38
C VAL A 153 -4.66 -5.32 -1.99
N ASP A 154 -4.44 -5.17 -3.28
CA ASP A 154 -4.78 -3.94 -4.00
C ASP A 154 -6.30 -3.76 -4.18
N ASN A 155 -6.72 -2.67 -4.79
CA ASN A 155 -8.14 -2.36 -4.97
C ASN A 155 -8.84 -3.33 -5.96
N ASP A 156 -8.06 -4.01 -6.81
CA ASP A 156 -8.56 -5.01 -7.76
C ASP A 156 -8.55 -6.43 -7.16
N GLY A 157 -8.07 -6.59 -5.93
CA GLY A 157 -8.01 -7.87 -5.21
C GLY A 157 -6.76 -8.68 -5.51
N LYS A 158 -5.76 -8.12 -6.18
CA LYS A 158 -4.48 -8.77 -6.45
C LYS A 158 -3.59 -8.73 -5.21
N TYR A 159 -2.91 -9.84 -4.95
CA TYR A 159 -1.94 -9.97 -3.85
C TYR A 159 -0.56 -9.52 -4.28
N ILE A 160 0.02 -8.59 -3.53
CA ILE A 160 1.38 -8.07 -3.74
C ILE A 160 2.20 -8.41 -2.49
N GLY A 161 3.25 -9.23 -2.65
CA GLY A 161 4.12 -9.62 -1.54
C GLY A 161 4.99 -8.44 -1.08
N LEU A 162 4.97 -8.15 0.21
CA LEU A 162 5.81 -7.13 0.85
C LEU A 162 7.02 -7.72 1.59
N GLY A 163 7.14 -9.05 1.64
CA GLY A 163 8.20 -9.76 2.34
C GLY A 163 7.68 -10.65 3.46
N GLY A 164 8.58 -11.07 4.36
CA GLY A 164 8.23 -11.92 5.49
C GLY A 164 9.24 -11.81 6.63
N LYS A 165 8.85 -12.35 7.77
CA LYS A 165 9.69 -12.49 8.97
C LYS A 165 9.57 -13.88 9.55
N GLN A 166 10.65 -14.32 10.19
CA GLN A 166 10.71 -15.54 10.98
C GLN A 166 11.00 -15.19 12.43
N VAL A 167 10.44 -15.97 13.33
CA VAL A 167 10.70 -15.86 14.78
C VAL A 167 10.59 -17.22 15.43
N THR A 168 11.44 -17.51 16.42
CA THR A 168 11.34 -18.71 17.21
C THR A 168 10.58 -18.41 18.52
N LEU A 169 9.51 -19.18 18.77
CA LEU A 169 8.78 -19.20 20.02
C LEU A 169 9.21 -20.41 20.83
N ASP A 170 9.97 -20.20 21.93
CA ASP A 170 10.33 -21.23 22.88
C ASP A 170 9.33 -21.25 24.03
N ILE A 171 8.22 -21.95 23.82
CA ILE A 171 7.13 -21.99 24.79
C ILE A 171 7.57 -22.92 25.95
N THR A 172 7.87 -22.32 27.10
CA THR A 172 8.07 -23.07 28.33
C THR A 172 6.74 -23.63 28.79
N LYS A 173 6.56 -24.96 28.64
CA LYS A 173 5.43 -25.65 29.27
C LYS A 173 5.61 -25.52 30.78
N THR A 174 4.70 -24.78 31.43
CA THR A 174 4.60 -24.81 32.90
C THR A 174 4.34 -26.29 33.26
N GLN A 175 5.34 -26.95 33.86
CA GLN A 175 5.10 -28.28 34.43
C GLN A 175 4.13 -28.06 35.57
N GLY A 176 2.89 -28.52 35.39
CA GLY A 176 1.94 -28.61 36.48
C GLY A 176 2.50 -29.55 37.56
N THR A 177 2.67 -29.00 38.72
CA THR A 177 2.90 -29.80 39.95
C THR A 177 1.61 -30.52 40.33
#